data_a36d617806b7a1cabe8d3e5abb73f34c
#
_entry.id   a36d617806b7a1cabe8d3e5abb73f34c
#
_cell.length_a   1.000
_cell.length_b   1.000
_cell.length_c   1.000
_cell.angle_alpha   90.00
_cell.angle_beta   90.00
_cell.angle_gamma   90.00
#
_symmetry.space_group_name_H-M   'P 1'
#
loop_
_entity.id
_entity.type
_entity.pdbx_description
1 polymer ?
#
loop_
_entity_poly.entity_id
_entity_poly.type
_entity_poly.pdbx_seq_one_letter_code
_entity_poly.pdbx_strand_id
1 'polypeptide(L)'
;FSLMDGSKGQLSDLKGKWVVVNYWADWCPPCIKEMPELTSFYNHNRGEVMVFAYNFDRLEGQILEEQIIRFKVNVPSILTDPGDLFGWEAPSNLPATFILDPEGNLKEMLIGPQTEEKLEKIIKEFKES
;
A
#
# COMPACT_ATOMS: atom_id res chain seq x y z
N PHE A 1 9.28 -5.59 9.86
CA PHE A 1 9.35 -5.27 8.42
C PHE A 1 10.30 -4.11 8.15
N SER A 2 10.81 -4.05 6.92
CA SER A 2 11.77 -3.03 6.51
C SER A 2 11.16 -2.08 5.49
N LEU A 3 11.52 -0.80 5.59
CA LEU A 3 11.10 0.23 4.66
C LEU A 3 12.29 0.71 3.82
N MET A 4 12.00 1.28 2.67
CA MET A 4 13.02 1.76 1.73
C MET A 4 13.89 2.86 2.31
N ASP A 5 13.38 3.64 3.26
CA ASP A 5 14.13 4.72 3.90
C ASP A 5 15.16 4.23 4.93
N GLY A 6 15.26 2.92 5.12
CA GLY A 6 16.17 2.28 6.06
C GLY A 6 15.56 2.03 7.44
N SER A 7 14.38 2.53 7.70
CA SER A 7 13.72 2.29 8.98
C SER A 7 13.11 0.89 9.04
N LYS A 8 12.84 0.43 10.25
CA LYS A 8 12.20 -0.86 10.50
C LYS A 8 11.00 -0.66 11.40
N GLY A 9 9.95 -1.45 11.16
CA GLY A 9 8.76 -1.44 11.99
C GLY A 9 8.40 -2.84 12.44
N GLN A 10 7.47 -2.90 13.38
CA GLN A 10 6.91 -4.15 13.87
C GLN A 10 5.41 -4.15 13.59
N LEU A 11 4.82 -5.34 13.43
CA LEU A 11 3.38 -5.44 13.21
C LEU A 11 2.57 -4.77 14.33
N SER A 12 3.09 -4.83 15.56
CA SER A 12 2.43 -4.17 16.70
C SER A 12 2.32 -2.65 16.53
N ASP A 13 3.20 -2.04 15.73
CA ASP A 13 3.17 -0.60 15.45
C ASP A 13 1.95 -0.21 14.59
N LEU A 14 1.37 -1.18 13.91
CA LEU A 14 0.23 -0.96 13.01
C LEU A 14 -1.12 -1.15 13.70
N LYS A 15 -1.13 -1.69 14.91
CA LYS A 15 -2.38 -1.88 15.65
C LYS A 15 -3.05 -0.54 15.93
N GLY A 16 -4.36 -0.52 15.75
CA GLY A 16 -5.14 0.69 15.94
C GLY A 16 -5.27 1.54 14.68
N LYS A 17 -4.58 1.17 13.61
CA LYS A 17 -4.66 1.89 12.33
C LYS A 17 -5.15 0.96 11.22
N TRP A 18 -5.91 1.54 10.30
CA TRP A 18 -6.17 0.87 9.04
C TRP A 18 -4.86 0.80 8.25
N VAL A 19 -4.66 -0.27 7.50
CA VAL A 19 -3.46 -0.45 6.67
C VAL A 19 -3.89 -0.73 5.25
N VAL A 20 -3.32 0.04 4.31
CA VAL A 20 -3.57 -0.12 2.88
C VAL A 20 -2.24 -0.49 2.23
N VAL A 21 -2.21 -1.62 1.53
CA VAL A 21 -1.01 -2.09 0.83
C VAL A 21 -1.30 -2.12 -0.66
N ASN A 22 -0.52 -1.37 -1.43
CA ASN A 22 -0.66 -1.27 -2.87
C ASN A 22 0.51 -1.94 -3.57
N TYR A 23 0.21 -2.90 -4.46
CA TYR A 23 1.21 -3.54 -5.31
C TYR A 23 1.28 -2.80 -6.65
N TRP A 24 2.48 -2.46 -7.08
CA TRP A 24 2.71 -1.75 -8.33
C TRP A 24 3.94 -2.28 -9.06
N ALA A 25 4.07 -1.93 -10.35
CA ALA A 25 5.26 -2.23 -11.15
C ALA A 25 5.41 -1.15 -12.22
N ASP A 26 6.64 -0.95 -12.69
CA ASP A 26 6.94 0.07 -13.71
C ASP A 26 6.28 -0.24 -15.06
N TRP A 27 6.06 -1.52 -15.34
CA TRP A 27 5.42 -1.98 -16.57
C TRP A 27 3.88 -1.97 -16.50
N CYS A 28 3.32 -1.40 -15.44
CA CYS A 28 1.87 -1.37 -15.21
C CYS A 28 1.36 0.08 -15.29
N PRO A 29 0.91 0.56 -16.48
CA PRO A 29 0.44 1.94 -16.60
C PRO A 29 -0.68 2.33 -15.63
N PRO A 30 -1.70 1.50 -15.37
CA PRO A 30 -2.73 1.84 -14.39
C PRO A 30 -2.16 2.01 -12.98
N CYS A 31 -1.11 1.26 -12.61
CA CYS A 31 -0.44 1.42 -11.32
C CYS A 31 0.16 2.82 -11.19
N ILE A 32 0.83 3.27 -12.24
CA ILE A 32 1.48 4.58 -12.25
C ILE A 32 0.45 5.70 -12.20
N LYS A 33 -0.65 5.56 -12.95
CA LYS A 33 -1.73 6.56 -12.96
C LYS A 33 -2.42 6.67 -11.61
N GLU A 34 -2.42 5.61 -10.82
CA GLU A 34 -3.07 5.58 -9.51
C GLU A 34 -2.25 6.33 -8.44
N MET A 35 -0.96 6.50 -8.62
CA MET A 35 -0.07 7.04 -7.59
C MET A 35 -0.49 8.40 -7.02
N PRO A 36 -0.95 9.39 -7.81
CA PRO A 36 -1.43 10.64 -7.24
C PRO A 36 -2.63 10.44 -6.29
N GLU A 37 -3.54 9.53 -6.61
CA GLU A 37 -4.70 9.23 -5.76
C GLU A 37 -4.27 8.57 -4.46
N LEU A 38 -3.34 7.64 -4.54
CA LEU A 38 -2.82 6.94 -3.36
C LEU A 38 -2.07 7.91 -2.44
N THR A 39 -1.27 8.79 -3.02
CA THR A 39 -0.54 9.82 -2.27
C THR A 39 -1.49 10.77 -1.56
N SER A 40 -2.52 11.25 -2.27
CA SER A 40 -3.52 12.14 -1.70
C SER A 40 -4.28 11.46 -0.56
N PHE A 41 -4.68 10.22 -0.77
CA PHE A 41 -5.33 9.43 0.27
C PHE A 41 -4.47 9.31 1.53
N TYR A 42 -3.20 8.98 1.35
CA TYR A 42 -2.25 8.87 2.47
C TYR A 42 -2.11 10.19 3.23
N ASN A 43 -1.92 11.27 2.49
CA ASN A 43 -1.70 12.58 3.10
C ASN A 43 -2.92 13.09 3.88
N HIS A 44 -4.13 12.77 3.43
CA HIS A 44 -5.35 13.21 4.09
C HIS A 44 -5.79 12.31 5.25
N ASN A 45 -5.17 11.14 5.42
CA ASN A 45 -5.61 10.16 6.42
C ASN A 45 -4.48 9.67 7.34
N ARG A 46 -3.41 10.44 7.46
CA ARG A 46 -2.18 10.02 8.15
C ARG A 46 -2.36 9.55 9.60
N GLY A 47 -3.26 10.15 10.34
CA GLY A 47 -3.45 9.79 11.74
C GLY A 47 -4.21 8.48 11.93
N GLU A 48 -4.86 8.01 10.90
CA GLU A 48 -5.80 6.89 10.96
C GLU A 48 -5.41 5.73 10.07
N VAL A 49 -4.74 6.01 8.94
CA VAL A 49 -4.42 5.01 7.93
C VAL A 49 -2.94 5.01 7.65
N MET A 50 -2.34 3.82 7.63
CA MET A 50 -0.98 3.61 7.14
C MET A 50 -1.06 3.07 5.72
N VAL A 51 -0.29 3.64 4.80
CA VAL A 51 -0.25 3.20 3.41
C VAL A 51 1.16 2.72 3.08
N PHE A 52 1.26 1.55 2.46
CA PHE A 52 2.53 1.02 1.96
C PHE A 52 2.39 0.74 0.47
N ALA A 53 3.42 1.09 -0.29
CA ALA A 53 3.57 0.65 -1.68
C ALA A 53 4.61 -0.46 -1.72
N TYR A 54 4.33 -1.51 -2.48
CA TYR A 54 5.25 -2.63 -2.65
C TYR A 54 5.49 -2.90 -4.13
N ASN A 55 6.77 -2.94 -4.52
CA ASN A 55 7.13 -3.24 -5.90
C ASN A 55 6.92 -4.73 -6.17
N PHE A 56 6.06 -5.05 -7.12
CA PHE A 56 5.70 -6.43 -7.46
C PHE A 56 6.91 -7.24 -7.94
N ASP A 57 7.86 -6.59 -8.62
CA ASP A 57 9.08 -7.25 -9.14
C ASP A 57 10.15 -7.41 -8.07
N ARG A 58 9.87 -7.02 -6.84
CA ARG A 58 10.78 -7.17 -5.68
C ARG A 58 12.09 -6.42 -5.85
N LEU A 59 12.05 -5.30 -6.53
CA LEU A 59 13.22 -4.46 -6.69
C LEU A 59 13.65 -3.86 -5.36
N GLU A 60 14.95 -3.64 -5.20
CA GLU A 60 15.54 -3.07 -4.01
C GLU A 60 16.66 -2.11 -4.40
N GLY A 61 17.18 -1.37 -3.40
CA GLY A 61 18.35 -0.53 -3.56
C GLY A 61 18.15 0.61 -4.56
N GLN A 62 19.22 0.93 -5.28
CA GLN A 62 19.23 2.08 -6.18
C GLN A 62 18.20 1.97 -7.31
N ILE A 63 17.99 0.78 -7.85
CA ILE A 63 17.03 0.59 -8.95
C ILE A 63 15.60 0.90 -8.48
N LEU A 64 15.25 0.50 -7.27
CA LEU A 64 13.95 0.81 -6.70
C LEU A 64 13.83 2.30 -6.38
N GLU A 65 14.89 2.89 -5.81
CA GLU A 65 14.90 4.33 -5.51
C GLU A 65 14.67 5.17 -6.76
N GLU A 66 15.32 4.82 -7.86
CA GLU A 66 15.14 5.52 -9.13
C GLU A 66 13.70 5.44 -9.63
N GLN A 67 13.06 4.26 -9.50
CA GLN A 67 11.67 4.10 -9.90
C GLN A 67 10.71 4.86 -8.98
N ILE A 68 10.95 4.88 -7.68
CA ILE A 68 10.15 5.64 -6.72
C ILE A 68 10.15 7.12 -7.10
N ILE A 69 11.31 7.65 -7.41
CA ILE A 69 11.44 9.06 -7.82
C ILE A 69 10.75 9.30 -9.17
N ARG A 70 11.04 8.45 -10.14
CA ARG A 70 10.51 8.58 -11.51
C ARG A 70 8.99 8.54 -11.55
N PHE A 71 8.39 7.62 -10.82
CA PHE A 71 6.95 7.41 -10.84
C PHE A 71 6.21 8.09 -9.69
N LYS A 72 6.93 8.89 -8.89
CA LYS A 72 6.35 9.67 -7.79
C LYS A 72 5.59 8.81 -6.79
N VAL A 73 6.24 7.74 -6.35
CA VAL A 73 5.69 6.87 -5.32
C VAL A 73 5.94 7.57 -3.97
N ASN A 74 5.02 8.43 -3.58
CA ASN A 74 5.17 9.32 -2.43
C ASN A 74 4.45 8.83 -1.18
N VAL A 75 4.34 7.52 -1.06
CA VAL A 75 3.91 6.84 0.18
C VAL A 75 5.05 5.92 0.60
N PRO A 76 5.11 5.51 1.87
CA PRO A 76 6.18 4.62 2.32
C PRO A 76 6.27 3.35 1.49
N SER A 77 7.47 3.01 1.04
CA SER A 77 7.74 1.80 0.28
C SER A 77 8.22 0.70 1.23
N ILE A 78 7.46 -0.39 1.30
CA ILE A 78 7.81 -1.54 2.12
C ILE A 78 8.69 -2.49 1.30
N LEU A 79 9.76 -2.99 1.92
CA LEU A 79 10.67 -3.95 1.28
C LEU A 79 10.33 -5.40 1.65
N THR A 80 9.76 -5.61 2.83
CA THR A 80 9.31 -6.94 3.24
C THR A 80 8.09 -7.33 2.41
N ASP A 81 8.07 -8.55 1.89
CA ASP A 81 6.94 -9.04 1.11
C ASP A 81 5.68 -9.02 1.96
N PRO A 82 4.64 -8.27 1.56
CA PRO A 82 3.42 -8.17 2.35
C PRO A 82 2.70 -9.51 2.52
N GLY A 83 2.78 -10.39 1.52
CA GLY A 83 2.18 -11.71 1.62
C GLY A 83 2.81 -12.54 2.73
N ASP A 84 4.13 -12.46 2.87
CA ASP A 84 4.85 -13.14 3.95
C ASP A 84 4.53 -12.51 5.31
N LEU A 85 4.39 -11.18 5.33
CA LEU A 85 4.16 -10.43 6.57
C LEU A 85 2.75 -10.59 7.10
N PHE A 86 1.75 -10.52 6.20
CA PHE A 86 0.34 -10.49 6.57
C PHE A 86 -0.40 -11.80 6.30
N GLY A 87 0.20 -12.73 5.59
CA GLY A 87 -0.36 -14.07 5.41
C GLY A 87 -1.27 -14.23 4.20
N TRP A 88 -0.99 -13.54 3.08
CA TRP A 88 -1.75 -13.74 1.85
C TRP A 88 -0.84 -14.08 0.66
N GLU A 89 -1.44 -14.57 -0.41
CA GLU A 89 -0.72 -14.84 -1.65
C GLU A 89 -0.58 -13.56 -2.47
N ALA A 90 0.51 -13.46 -3.22
CA ALA A 90 0.73 -12.32 -4.12
C ALA A 90 -0.43 -12.25 -5.12
N PRO A 91 -0.87 -11.01 -5.47
CA PRO A 91 -1.94 -10.86 -6.46
C PRO A 91 -1.49 -11.32 -7.85
N SER A 92 -2.45 -11.78 -8.64
CA SER A 92 -2.17 -12.20 -10.03
C SER A 92 -2.38 -11.08 -11.05
N ASN A 93 -3.00 -9.99 -10.64
CA ASN A 93 -3.26 -8.82 -11.51
C ASN A 93 -2.87 -7.55 -10.78
N LEU A 94 -2.43 -6.53 -11.53
CA LEU A 94 -2.04 -5.23 -10.99
C LEU A 94 -2.85 -4.11 -11.65
N PRO A 95 -3.04 -2.98 -10.93
CA PRO A 95 -2.70 -2.78 -9.54
C PRO A 95 -3.59 -3.60 -8.61
N ALA A 96 -3.08 -3.90 -7.43
CA ALA A 96 -3.84 -4.59 -6.40
C ALA A 96 -3.70 -3.84 -5.08
N THR A 97 -4.80 -3.68 -4.36
CA THR A 97 -4.83 -2.96 -3.09
C THR A 97 -5.47 -3.83 -2.03
N PHE A 98 -4.75 -4.05 -0.94
CA PHE A 98 -5.23 -4.83 0.20
C PHE A 98 -5.53 -3.89 1.35
N ILE A 99 -6.66 -4.06 2.02
CA ILE A 99 -7.08 -3.22 3.14
C ILE A 99 -7.23 -4.08 4.39
N LEU A 100 -6.47 -3.74 5.44
CA LEU A 100 -6.54 -4.39 6.74
C LEU A 100 -7.18 -3.44 7.75
N ASP A 101 -7.97 -4.01 8.68
CA ASP A 101 -8.57 -3.23 9.75
C ASP A 101 -7.57 -2.96 10.90
N PRO A 102 -7.96 -2.15 11.90
CA PRO A 102 -7.06 -1.84 13.02
C PRO A 102 -6.60 -3.03 13.84
N GLU A 103 -7.29 -4.16 13.77
CA GLU A 103 -6.88 -5.40 14.45
C GLU A 103 -5.98 -6.28 13.58
N GLY A 104 -5.69 -5.86 12.34
CA GLY A 104 -4.83 -6.62 11.44
C GLY A 104 -5.53 -7.65 10.58
N ASN A 105 -6.86 -7.62 10.51
CA ASN A 105 -7.63 -8.55 9.69
C ASN A 105 -7.78 -7.99 8.27
N LEU A 106 -7.57 -8.85 7.27
CA LEU A 106 -7.79 -8.47 5.88
C LEU A 106 -9.29 -8.33 5.62
N LYS A 107 -9.70 -7.13 5.22
CA LYS A 107 -11.11 -6.80 4.98
C LYS A 107 -11.46 -6.77 3.49
N GLU A 108 -10.51 -6.38 2.64
CA GLU A 108 -10.79 -6.21 1.22
C GLU A 108 -9.53 -6.38 0.38
N MET A 109 -9.69 -6.96 -0.81
CA MET A 109 -8.64 -7.00 -1.82
C MET A 109 -9.25 -6.49 -3.12
N LEU A 110 -8.70 -5.39 -3.65
CA LEU A 110 -9.23 -4.71 -4.81
C LEU A 110 -8.26 -4.85 -5.97
N ILE A 111 -8.75 -5.26 -7.12
CA ILE A 111 -7.96 -5.32 -8.35
C ILE A 111 -8.35 -4.13 -9.22
N GLY A 112 -7.34 -3.49 -9.81
CA GLY A 112 -7.53 -2.30 -10.63
C GLY A 112 -7.26 -1.01 -9.87
N PRO A 113 -7.20 0.12 -10.59
CA PRO A 113 -6.87 1.40 -9.95
C PRO A 113 -7.99 1.88 -9.03
N GLN A 114 -7.58 2.46 -7.92
CA GLN A 114 -8.49 3.02 -6.91
C GLN A 114 -8.35 4.53 -6.89
N THR A 115 -9.37 5.21 -6.38
CA THR A 115 -9.34 6.65 -6.13
C THR A 115 -9.32 6.91 -4.64
N GLU A 116 -8.87 8.08 -4.25
CA GLU A 116 -8.90 8.51 -2.85
C GLU A 116 -10.33 8.40 -2.30
N GLU A 117 -11.30 8.91 -3.04
CA GLU A 117 -12.71 8.89 -2.63
C GLU A 117 -13.22 7.47 -2.38
N LYS A 118 -12.88 6.54 -3.27
CA LYS A 118 -13.32 5.15 -3.15
C LYS A 118 -12.68 4.46 -1.94
N LEU A 119 -11.39 4.68 -1.71
CA LEU A 119 -10.71 4.11 -0.55
C LEU A 119 -11.28 4.64 0.75
N GLU A 120 -11.55 5.94 0.83
CA GLU A 120 -12.15 6.56 1.99
C GLU A 120 -13.56 6.02 2.24
N LYS A 121 -14.33 5.84 1.19
CA LYS A 121 -15.69 5.28 1.28
C LYS A 121 -15.68 3.85 1.80
N ILE A 122 -14.79 3.01 1.29
CA ILE A 122 -14.68 1.61 1.72
C ILE A 122 -14.36 1.53 3.20
N ILE A 123 -13.36 2.29 3.65
CA ILE A 123 -12.97 2.28 5.07
C ILE A 123 -14.11 2.79 5.94
N LYS A 124 -14.79 3.87 5.51
CA LYS A 124 -15.93 4.42 6.23
C LYS A 124 -17.03 3.37 6.39
N GLU A 125 -17.35 2.65 5.33
CA GLU A 125 -18.38 1.61 5.37
C GLU A 125 -18.03 0.50 6.36
N PHE A 126 -16.76 0.08 6.41
CA PHE A 126 -16.32 -0.92 7.39
C PHE A 126 -16.40 -0.41 8.82
N LYS A 127 -16.09 0.87 9.04
CA LYS A 127 -16.19 1.47 10.38
C LYS A 127 -17.64 1.53 10.88
N GLU A 128 -18.59 1.66 9.99
CA GLU A 128 -20.01 1.80 10.30
C GLU A 128 -20.72 0.46 10.43
N SER A 129 -20.06 -0.64 10.11
CA SER A 129 -20.65 -1.98 10.14
C SER A 129 -20.48 -2.70 11.48
#